data_f7e0d4c1cf07a05a4780aa63415350b3
#
_entry.id   f7e0d4c1cf07a05a4780aa63415350b3
#
_cell.length_a   1.000
_cell.length_b   1.000
_cell.length_c   1.000
_cell.angle_alpha   90.00
_cell.angle_beta   90.00
_cell.angle_gamma   90.00
#
_symmetry.space_group_name_H-M   'P 1'
#
loop_
_entity.id
_entity.type
_entity.pdbx_description
1 polymer ?
#
loop_
_entity_poly.entity_id
_entity_poly.type
_entity_poly.pdbx_seq_one_letter_code
_entity_poly.pdbx_strand_id
1 'polypeptide(L)'
;MRHAFAVRIGPVGFRVGSDWRAPIAALETLYRDYPKPDVPDFTVRLFARRPWRRFIRPSVEIGGDYMLPEAAPLPLSQGLLAAEMAMNLQMALGGRRYLLLHASAVERDGRALLMTGISGAGKSTLASLLAARLDELVVSGLVAFG
;
A
#
# COMPACT_ATOMS: atom_id res chain seq x y z
N MET A 1 -11.94 2.29 15.28
CA MET A 1 -11.69 1.35 14.17
C MET A 1 -12.36 0.03 14.51
N ARG A 2 -13.18 -0.52 13.60
CA ARG A 2 -13.92 -1.78 13.84
C ARG A 2 -13.20 -2.99 13.29
N HIS A 3 -12.36 -2.78 12.28
CA HIS A 3 -11.60 -3.84 11.61
C HIS A 3 -10.14 -3.42 11.54
N ALA A 4 -9.22 -4.37 11.70
CA ALA A 4 -7.80 -4.10 11.65
C ALA A 4 -7.07 -5.28 10.99
N PHE A 5 -5.98 -4.94 10.33
CA PHE A 5 -5.04 -5.86 9.68
C PHE A 5 -3.61 -5.40 9.98
N ALA A 6 -2.71 -6.35 10.15
CA ALA A 6 -1.29 -6.06 10.33
C ALA A 6 -0.47 -6.89 9.35
N VAL A 7 0.55 -6.27 8.74
CA VAL A 7 1.42 -6.89 7.75
C VAL A 7 2.82 -6.32 7.85
N ARG A 8 3.83 -7.17 7.65
CA ARG A 8 5.22 -6.75 7.46
C ARG A 8 5.58 -6.89 5.98
N ILE A 9 5.99 -5.79 5.36
CA ILE A 9 6.43 -5.75 3.96
C ILE A 9 7.92 -5.40 3.98
N GLY A 10 8.76 -6.38 3.64
CA GLY A 10 10.20 -6.26 3.84
C GLY A 10 10.55 -5.93 5.30
N PRO A 11 11.32 -4.88 5.58
CA PRO A 11 11.72 -4.51 6.93
C PRO A 11 10.65 -3.75 7.72
N VAL A 12 9.54 -3.34 7.08
CA VAL A 12 8.56 -2.39 7.64
C VAL A 12 7.26 -3.06 8.00
N GLY A 13 6.80 -2.83 9.23
CA GLY A 13 5.53 -3.30 9.76
C GLY A 13 4.44 -2.23 9.69
N PHE A 14 3.28 -2.60 9.17
CA PHE A 14 2.10 -1.73 9.09
C PHE A 14 0.94 -2.29 9.90
N ARG A 15 0.18 -1.39 10.52
CA ARG A 15 -1.14 -1.67 11.07
C ARG A 15 -2.18 -0.81 10.34
N VAL A 16 -3.10 -1.45 9.64
CA VAL A 16 -4.18 -0.80 8.91
C VAL A 16 -5.49 -1.00 9.65
N GLY A 17 -6.14 0.07 10.05
CA GLY A 17 -7.47 0.03 10.66
C GLY A 17 -8.51 0.63 9.71
N SER A 18 -9.72 0.07 9.71
CA SER A 18 -10.80 0.55 8.86
C SER A 18 -12.15 0.56 9.59
N ASP A 19 -13.00 1.48 9.16
CA ASP A 19 -14.41 1.52 9.53
C ASP A 19 -15.23 0.47 8.77
N TRP A 20 -14.71 -0.06 7.68
CA TRP A 20 -15.37 -1.06 6.82
C TRP A 20 -14.57 -2.35 6.75
N ARG A 21 -15.29 -3.48 6.65
CA ARG A 21 -14.68 -4.81 6.52
C ARG A 21 -14.01 -5.01 5.15
N ALA A 22 -14.60 -4.45 4.09
CA ALA A 22 -14.19 -4.73 2.71
C ALA A 22 -12.71 -4.42 2.43
N PRO A 23 -12.15 -3.24 2.77
CA PRO A 23 -10.72 -2.97 2.57
C PRO A 23 -9.80 -3.94 3.33
N ILE A 24 -10.20 -4.32 4.55
CA ILE A 24 -9.43 -5.25 5.39
C ILE A 24 -9.44 -6.65 4.78
N ALA A 25 -10.60 -7.13 4.31
CA ALA A 25 -10.69 -8.43 3.66
C ALA A 25 -9.85 -8.51 2.37
N ALA A 26 -9.81 -7.41 1.60
CA ALA A 26 -8.96 -7.31 0.42
C ALA A 26 -7.47 -7.37 0.77
N LEU A 27 -7.03 -6.65 1.82
CA LEU A 27 -5.66 -6.72 2.33
C LEU A 27 -5.30 -8.11 2.85
N GLU A 28 -6.20 -8.77 3.60
CA GLU A 28 -6.01 -10.14 4.09
C GLU A 28 -5.81 -11.15 2.94
N THR A 29 -6.50 -10.92 1.81
CA THR A 29 -6.36 -11.76 0.63
C THR A 29 -5.03 -11.49 -0.10
N LEU A 30 -4.70 -10.20 -0.32
CA LEU A 30 -3.52 -9.78 -1.06
C LEU A 30 -2.22 -10.15 -0.32
N TYR A 31 -2.20 -9.94 1.00
CA TYR A 31 -1.02 -10.15 1.85
C TYR A 31 -1.13 -11.43 2.70
N ARG A 32 -1.85 -12.44 2.22
CA ARG A 32 -2.10 -13.69 2.95
C ARG A 32 -0.82 -14.36 3.46
N ASP A 33 0.20 -14.40 2.61
CA ASP A 33 1.44 -15.13 2.85
C ASP A 33 2.55 -14.24 3.45
N TYR A 34 2.21 -12.98 3.75
CA TYR A 34 3.16 -12.06 4.35
C TYR A 34 3.17 -12.18 5.89
N PRO A 35 4.34 -12.05 6.52
CA PRO A 35 4.45 -12.12 7.96
C PRO A 35 3.72 -10.96 8.64
N LYS A 36 3.33 -11.17 9.89
CA LYS A 36 2.76 -10.11 10.73
C LYS A 36 3.88 -9.48 11.57
N PRO A 37 3.87 -8.17 11.79
CA PRO A 37 4.81 -7.52 12.69
C PRO A 37 4.37 -7.73 14.14
N ASP A 38 5.35 -7.93 15.05
CA ASP A 38 5.08 -7.92 16.49
C ASP A 38 4.70 -6.50 16.93
N VAL A 39 5.46 -5.51 16.45
CA VAL A 39 5.19 -4.09 16.64
C VAL A 39 5.16 -3.43 15.25
N PRO A 40 4.08 -2.75 14.88
CA PRO A 40 4.02 -2.00 13.63
C PRO A 40 4.85 -0.73 13.71
N ASP A 41 5.60 -0.44 12.64
CA ASP A 41 6.34 0.81 12.50
C ASP A 41 5.42 1.99 12.17
N PHE A 42 4.33 1.71 11.41
CA PHE A 42 3.36 2.71 10.99
C PHE A 42 1.92 2.25 11.18
N THR A 43 1.07 3.22 11.53
CA THR A 43 -0.39 3.03 11.62
C THR A 43 -1.09 3.79 10.51
N VAL A 44 -2.01 3.11 9.84
CA VAL A 44 -2.88 3.66 8.79
C VAL A 44 -4.33 3.54 9.24
N ARG A 45 -5.13 4.54 8.92
CA ARG A 45 -6.57 4.57 9.23
C ARG A 45 -7.37 4.91 7.99
N LEU A 46 -8.37 4.08 7.71
CA LEU A 46 -9.37 4.30 6.68
C LEU A 46 -10.70 4.59 7.38
N PHE A 47 -11.19 5.81 7.26
CA PHE A 47 -12.35 6.25 8.01
C PHE A 47 -13.30 7.12 7.20
N ALA A 48 -14.54 7.25 7.65
CA ALA A 48 -15.51 8.17 7.09
C ALA A 48 -15.37 9.55 7.77
N ARG A 49 -15.19 10.63 7.01
CA ARG A 49 -15.14 12.00 7.52
C ARG A 49 -16.36 12.38 8.34
N ARG A 50 -17.53 11.90 7.90
CA ARG A 50 -18.81 12.11 8.58
C ARG A 50 -19.46 10.77 8.90
N PRO A 51 -20.08 10.55 10.07
CA PRO A 51 -20.61 9.25 10.48
C PRO A 51 -21.59 8.64 9.49
N TRP A 52 -22.45 9.45 8.85
CA TRP A 52 -23.43 9.00 7.87
C TRP A 52 -22.80 8.59 6.52
N ARG A 53 -21.63 9.14 6.15
CA ARG A 53 -20.84 8.73 4.96
C ARG A 53 -20.27 7.33 5.06
N ARG A 54 -20.43 6.70 6.18
CA ARG A 54 -20.11 5.30 6.36
C ARG A 54 -21.11 4.38 5.64
N PHE A 55 -22.36 4.84 5.52
CA PHE A 55 -23.47 4.04 4.97
C PHE A 55 -24.02 4.60 3.67
N ILE A 56 -24.06 5.92 3.53
CA ILE A 56 -24.65 6.62 2.38
C ILE A 56 -23.51 7.17 1.51
N ARG A 57 -23.38 6.62 0.27
CA ARG A 57 -22.30 6.95 -0.65
C ARG A 57 -20.95 6.93 0.06
N PRO A 58 -20.53 5.77 0.57
CA PRO A 58 -19.37 5.68 1.46
C PRO A 58 -18.11 6.19 0.77
N SER A 59 -17.40 7.07 1.47
CA SER A 59 -16.13 7.63 1.04
C SER A 59 -15.08 7.44 2.12
N VAL A 60 -13.90 7.00 1.68
CA VAL A 60 -12.76 6.66 2.53
C VAL A 60 -11.81 7.85 2.58
N GLU A 61 -11.56 8.35 3.77
CA GLU A 61 -10.43 9.23 4.07
C GLU A 61 -9.28 8.41 4.64
N ILE A 62 -8.09 8.84 4.30
CA ILE A 62 -6.83 8.26 4.75
C ILE A 62 -6.28 9.08 5.91
N GLY A 63 -5.92 8.42 7.00
CA GLY A 63 -5.18 8.99 8.09
C GLY A 63 -4.07 8.05 8.54
N GLY A 64 -3.19 8.54 9.39
CA GLY A 64 -2.08 7.73 9.90
C GLY A 64 -1.17 8.58 10.78
N ASP A 65 0.04 8.10 11.01
CA ASP A 65 1.06 8.83 11.76
C ASP A 65 1.51 10.08 10.99
N TYR A 66 1.45 10.01 9.67
CA TYR A 66 1.65 11.15 8.76
C TYR A 66 0.41 11.37 7.89
N MET A 67 0.06 12.62 7.65
CA MET A 67 -1.12 13.01 6.87
C MET A 67 -0.77 14.02 5.78
N LEU A 68 -1.46 13.91 4.63
CA LEU A 68 -1.53 14.97 3.63
C LEU A 68 -2.87 15.70 3.82
N PRO A 69 -2.86 16.99 4.19
CA PRO A 69 -4.10 17.74 4.51
C PRO A 69 -5.10 17.82 3.34
N GLU A 70 -4.61 17.74 2.11
CA GLU A 70 -5.40 17.93 0.89
C GLU A 70 -5.76 16.62 0.16
N ALA A 71 -5.55 15.46 0.76
CA ALA A 71 -5.92 14.19 0.14
C ALA A 71 -7.44 14.10 -0.05
N ALA A 72 -7.89 14.01 -1.29
CA ALA A 72 -9.31 13.85 -1.60
C ALA A 72 -9.82 12.46 -1.15
N PRO A 73 -11.04 12.37 -0.59
CA PRO A 73 -11.63 11.09 -0.23
C PRO A 73 -11.84 10.21 -1.45
N LEU A 74 -11.58 8.90 -1.31
CA LEU A 74 -11.82 7.91 -2.34
C LEU A 74 -13.14 7.17 -2.12
N PRO A 75 -13.82 6.70 -3.18
CA PRO A 75 -14.98 5.81 -3.03
C PRO A 75 -14.59 4.52 -2.26
N LEU A 76 -15.52 3.95 -1.49
CA LEU A 76 -15.24 2.70 -0.75
C LEU A 76 -14.85 1.53 -1.68
N SER A 77 -15.33 1.51 -2.91
CA SER A 77 -14.91 0.53 -3.93
C SER A 77 -13.40 0.56 -4.21
N GLN A 78 -12.74 1.67 -3.93
CA GLN A 78 -11.28 1.85 -4.03
C GLN A 78 -10.59 1.73 -2.66
N GLY A 79 -11.22 1.07 -1.69
CA GLY A 79 -10.71 0.97 -0.33
C GLY A 79 -9.35 0.25 -0.21
N LEU A 80 -9.08 -0.75 -1.06
CA LEU A 80 -7.77 -1.39 -1.15
C LEU A 80 -6.71 -0.40 -1.65
N LEU A 81 -6.99 0.30 -2.74
CA LEU A 81 -6.10 1.34 -3.27
C LEU A 81 -5.82 2.42 -2.21
N ALA A 82 -6.86 2.87 -1.48
CA ALA A 82 -6.70 3.83 -0.40
C ALA A 82 -5.75 3.32 0.69
N ALA A 83 -5.84 2.03 1.06
CA ALA A 83 -4.97 1.43 2.05
C ALA A 83 -3.51 1.38 1.58
N GLU A 84 -3.26 0.96 0.34
CA GLU A 84 -1.91 0.89 -0.23
C GLU A 84 -1.30 2.29 -0.43
N MET A 85 -2.08 3.25 -0.92
CA MET A 85 -1.64 4.65 -1.00
C MET A 85 -1.27 5.19 0.38
N ALA A 86 -2.04 4.85 1.41
CA ALA A 86 -1.78 5.28 2.77
C ALA A 86 -0.50 4.65 3.34
N MET A 87 -0.27 3.34 3.13
CA MET A 87 0.98 2.68 3.53
C MET A 87 2.19 3.30 2.82
N ASN A 88 2.10 3.53 1.51
CA ASN A 88 3.14 4.20 0.73
C ASN A 88 3.41 5.62 1.25
N LEU A 89 2.37 6.36 1.64
CA LEU A 89 2.51 7.69 2.21
C LEU A 89 3.27 7.67 3.54
N GLN A 90 2.95 6.72 4.43
CA GLN A 90 3.69 6.57 5.69
C GLN A 90 5.18 6.33 5.44
N MET A 91 5.49 5.46 4.48
CA MET A 91 6.88 5.21 4.06
C MET A 91 7.55 6.47 3.51
N ALA A 92 6.88 7.17 2.60
CA ALA A 92 7.44 8.35 1.94
C ALA A 92 7.76 9.48 2.93
N LEU A 93 6.91 9.68 3.95
CA LEU A 93 7.07 10.75 4.93
C LEU A 93 7.85 10.34 6.18
N GLY A 94 7.74 9.08 6.60
CA GLY A 94 8.33 8.57 7.84
C GLY A 94 9.58 7.71 7.65
N GLY A 95 9.76 7.11 6.49
CA GLY A 95 10.83 6.15 6.19
C GLY A 95 12.21 6.78 5.94
N ARG A 96 12.67 7.67 6.82
CA ARG A 96 13.93 8.43 6.65
C ARG A 96 15.20 7.58 6.58
N ARG A 97 15.11 6.28 6.86
CA ARG A 97 16.24 5.34 6.80
C ARG A 97 16.46 4.74 5.42
N TYR A 98 15.51 4.94 4.51
CA TYR A 98 15.48 4.27 3.22
C TYR A 98 15.55 5.27 2.07
N LEU A 99 16.29 4.90 1.02
CA LEU A 99 16.12 5.51 -0.28
C LEU A 99 14.84 4.95 -0.91
N LEU A 100 13.84 5.79 -1.10
CA LEU A 100 12.55 5.40 -1.66
C LEU A 100 12.49 5.79 -3.13
N LEU A 101 12.26 4.80 -3.98
CA LEU A 101 12.09 4.99 -5.42
C LEU A 101 10.69 4.60 -5.86
N HIS A 102 10.01 5.46 -6.60
CA HIS A 102 8.79 5.09 -7.31
C HIS A 102 9.15 4.32 -8.57
N ALA A 103 9.15 3.01 -8.49
CA ALA A 103 9.65 2.10 -9.51
C ALA A 103 8.76 0.85 -9.63
N SER A 104 8.92 0.12 -10.71
CA SER A 104 8.55 -1.28 -10.80
C SER A 104 9.82 -2.13 -10.76
N ALA A 105 9.77 -3.27 -10.10
CA ALA A 105 10.88 -4.20 -9.99
C ALA A 105 10.46 -5.60 -10.42
N VAL A 106 11.36 -6.32 -11.05
CA VAL A 106 11.23 -7.74 -11.36
C VAL A 106 12.47 -8.45 -10.82
N GLU A 107 12.29 -9.50 -10.05
CA GLU A 107 13.38 -10.27 -9.46
C GLU A 107 13.54 -11.60 -10.17
N ARG A 108 14.78 -11.98 -10.47
CA ARG A 108 15.16 -13.27 -11.00
C ARG A 108 16.52 -13.71 -10.48
N ASP A 109 16.61 -14.92 -9.97
CA ASP A 109 17.85 -15.55 -9.50
C ASP A 109 18.64 -14.65 -8.52
N GLY A 110 17.95 -13.98 -7.59
CA GLY A 110 18.55 -13.07 -6.62
C GLY A 110 19.00 -11.71 -7.21
N ARG A 111 18.61 -11.39 -8.44
CA ARG A 111 18.89 -10.12 -9.12
C ARG A 111 17.61 -9.37 -9.42
N ALA A 112 17.57 -8.08 -9.10
CA ALA A 112 16.41 -7.23 -9.37
C ALA A 112 16.69 -6.26 -10.53
N LEU A 113 15.76 -6.22 -11.48
CA LEU A 113 15.70 -5.17 -12.50
C LEU A 113 14.74 -4.08 -12.01
N LEU A 114 15.26 -2.89 -11.79
CA LEU A 114 14.50 -1.70 -11.41
C LEU A 114 14.16 -0.86 -12.63
N MET A 115 12.88 -0.55 -12.78
CA MET A 115 12.36 0.30 -13.84
C MET A 115 11.84 1.59 -13.23
N THR A 116 12.63 2.66 -13.35
CA THR A 116 12.25 4.02 -12.95
C THR A 116 11.77 4.82 -14.15
N GLY A 117 11.12 5.95 -13.91
CA GLY A 117 10.65 6.86 -14.97
C GLY A 117 9.37 7.59 -14.58
N ILE A 118 8.93 8.50 -15.42
CA ILE A 118 7.72 9.29 -15.21
C ILE A 118 6.46 8.42 -15.10
N SER A 119 5.41 8.95 -14.48
CA SER A 119 4.11 8.28 -14.43
C SER A 119 3.58 8.06 -15.86
N GLY A 120 2.99 6.88 -16.10
CA GLY A 120 2.49 6.53 -17.44
C GLY A 120 3.53 5.99 -18.43
N ALA A 121 4.82 5.92 -18.07
CA ALA A 121 5.89 5.37 -18.93
C ALA A 121 5.80 3.86 -19.19
N GLY A 122 4.75 3.17 -18.71
CA GLY A 122 4.56 1.73 -18.95
C GLY A 122 5.37 0.80 -18.04
N LYS A 123 5.99 1.30 -16.97
CA LYS A 123 6.80 0.52 -16.02
C LYS A 123 6.06 -0.72 -15.48
N SER A 124 4.87 -0.51 -14.94
CA SER A 124 4.05 -1.60 -14.37
C SER A 124 3.58 -2.59 -15.43
N THR A 125 3.26 -2.10 -16.64
CA THR A 125 2.88 -2.96 -17.77
C THR A 125 4.05 -3.85 -18.19
N LEU A 126 5.25 -3.27 -18.32
CA LEU A 126 6.45 -4.03 -18.68
C LEU A 126 6.80 -5.05 -17.59
N ALA A 127 6.74 -4.65 -16.30
CA ALA A 127 6.98 -5.54 -15.18
C ALA A 127 6.00 -6.74 -15.19
N SER A 128 4.71 -6.48 -15.39
CA SER A 128 3.69 -7.54 -15.46
C SER A 128 3.91 -8.49 -16.66
N LEU A 129 4.33 -7.97 -17.82
CA LEU A 129 4.62 -8.78 -18.99
C LEU A 129 5.88 -9.65 -18.81
N LEU A 130 6.91 -9.12 -18.16
CA LEU A 130 8.12 -9.87 -17.83
C LEU A 130 7.79 -10.98 -16.82
N ALA A 131 7.06 -10.69 -15.77
CA ALA A 131 6.65 -11.67 -14.79
C ALA A 131 5.79 -12.79 -15.36
N ALA A 132 4.80 -12.45 -16.20
CA ALA A 132 3.93 -13.44 -16.85
C ALA A 132 4.66 -14.41 -17.77
N ARG A 133 5.85 -14.00 -18.28
CA ARG A 133 6.69 -14.86 -19.15
C ARG A 133 7.73 -15.67 -18.40
N LEU A 134 8.07 -15.29 -17.20
CA LEU A 134 9.27 -15.78 -16.53
C LEU A 134 8.98 -16.42 -15.15
N ASP A 135 7.71 -16.50 -14.73
CA ASP A 135 7.28 -16.95 -13.38
C ASP A 135 7.99 -16.19 -12.24
N GLU A 136 8.16 -14.88 -12.41
CA GLU A 136 8.97 -14.05 -11.53
C GLU A 136 8.14 -13.17 -10.59
N LEU A 137 8.75 -12.77 -9.46
CA LEU A 137 8.16 -11.85 -8.51
C LEU A 137 8.16 -10.41 -9.07
N VAL A 138 6.98 -9.77 -9.09
CA VAL A 138 6.81 -8.37 -9.48
C VAL A 138 6.48 -7.51 -8.29
N VAL A 139 7.19 -6.40 -8.17
CA VAL A 139 6.83 -5.31 -7.27
C VAL A 139 6.62 -4.03 -8.08
N SER A 140 5.49 -3.36 -7.85
CA SER A 140 5.21 -2.06 -8.45
C SER A 140 4.74 -1.10 -7.38
N GLY A 141 5.38 0.06 -7.29
CA GLY A 141 5.06 1.08 -6.30
C GLY A 141 6.29 1.72 -5.70
N LEU A 142 6.33 1.87 -4.38
CA LEU A 142 7.50 2.35 -3.65
C LEU A 142 8.45 1.19 -3.34
N VAL A 143 9.68 1.30 -3.83
CA VAL A 143 10.75 0.35 -3.55
C VAL A 143 11.74 1.02 -2.59
N ALA A 144 11.99 0.39 -1.45
CA ALA A 144 12.87 0.90 -0.40
C ALA A 144 14.22 0.19 -0.41
N PHE A 145 15.30 0.98 -0.28
CA PHE A 145 16.67 0.51 -0.14
C PHE A 145 17.23 1.06 1.18
N GLY A 146 17.80 0.20 2.00
CA GLY A 146 18.43 0.55 3.27
C GLY A 146 19.75 -0.14 3.49
#